data_a9050a34e44bd11d86612e5ea5b875ce
#
_entry.id   a9050a34e44bd11d86612e5ea5b875ce
#
_cell.length_a   1.000
_cell.length_b   1.000
_cell.length_c   1.000
_cell.angle_alpha   90.00
_cell.angle_beta   90.00
_cell.angle_gamma   90.00
#
_symmetry.space_group_name_H-M   'P 1'
#
loop_
_entity.id
_entity.type
_entity.pdbx_description
1 polymer ?
#
loop_
_entity_poly.entity_id
_entity_poly.type
_entity_poly.pdbx_seq_one_letter_code
_entity_poly.pdbx_strand_id
1 'polypeptide(L)'
;MKAHPEIAITDTSGGSVDLVRRVASGRLECDVIAPADHRVIDTMLVPAGLADYSIVFAAGRMVLAYSANDPRAAALQVSGSFAPPASVPRVAGAWHEVLTAPGARIAGAHPFLDPGGYRSHMIFELAQSSLKVPGLYNALLQHYQVTPAEPAPGAAAVLGRDFSFQFTYEHTAAAAAKRDASYRYAALPESIGLSSENEAHYAGSRVSIPGLGTAGSTAWVTIPASRVAWGVTIASRSRHRDAALSFLASLLGPSGRDALAAHGPAPLVPARVARASARRLPEALRGLVTTF
;
A
#
# COMPACT_ATOMS: atom_id res chain seq x y z
N MET A 1 12.87 -14.07 -14.93
CA MET A 1 14.17 -13.40 -14.70
C MET A 1 15.18 -13.87 -15.76
N LYS A 2 15.56 -12.96 -16.69
CA LYS A 2 16.52 -13.33 -17.77
C LYS A 2 17.92 -13.68 -17.24
N ALA A 3 18.31 -13.15 -16.07
CA ALA A 3 19.63 -13.38 -15.47
C ALA A 3 19.73 -14.71 -14.68
N HIS A 4 18.61 -15.33 -14.33
CA HIS A 4 18.51 -16.57 -13.56
C HIS A 4 17.42 -17.46 -14.16
N PRO A 5 17.68 -18.09 -15.33
CA PRO A 5 16.69 -18.91 -16.02
C PRO A 5 16.34 -20.19 -15.25
N GLU A 6 17.20 -20.61 -14.32
CA GLU A 6 17.01 -21.76 -13.43
C GLU A 6 16.03 -21.51 -12.30
N ILE A 7 15.66 -20.23 -12.02
CA ILE A 7 14.74 -19.87 -10.93
C ILE A 7 13.33 -19.70 -11.51
N ALA A 8 12.43 -20.63 -11.17
CA ALA A 8 11.01 -20.47 -11.40
C ALA A 8 10.37 -19.64 -10.28
N ILE A 9 9.57 -18.62 -10.65
CA ILE A 9 8.86 -17.78 -9.70
C ILE A 9 7.37 -18.06 -9.80
N THR A 10 6.76 -18.37 -8.66
CA THR A 10 5.31 -18.40 -8.49
C THR A 10 4.93 -17.28 -7.54
N ASP A 11 3.93 -16.48 -7.89
CA ASP A 11 3.44 -15.42 -7.02
C ASP A 11 2.03 -15.69 -6.50
N THR A 12 1.75 -15.18 -5.31
CA THR A 12 0.43 -15.12 -4.71
C THR A 12 0.19 -13.70 -4.26
N SER A 13 -0.82 -13.07 -4.83
CA SER A 13 -1.22 -11.71 -4.51
C SER A 13 -2.44 -11.70 -3.59
N GLY A 14 -2.61 -10.65 -2.81
CA GLY A 14 -3.75 -10.48 -1.91
C GLY A 14 -3.49 -9.41 -0.86
N GLY A 15 -4.40 -9.27 0.10
CA GLY A 15 -4.22 -8.35 1.22
C GLY A 15 -3.00 -8.74 2.06
N SER A 16 -2.05 -7.82 2.23
CA SER A 16 -0.75 -8.13 2.87
C SER A 16 -0.89 -8.72 4.27
N VAL A 17 -1.85 -8.25 5.05
CA VAL A 17 -2.09 -8.77 6.41
C VAL A 17 -2.70 -10.18 6.37
N ASP A 18 -3.61 -10.44 5.43
CA ASP A 18 -4.17 -11.79 5.23
C ASP A 18 -3.08 -12.79 4.82
N LEU A 19 -2.27 -12.44 3.82
CA LEU A 19 -1.17 -13.29 3.36
C LEU A 19 -0.18 -13.60 4.48
N VAL A 20 0.20 -12.59 5.27
CA VAL A 20 1.10 -12.77 6.43
C VAL A 20 0.49 -13.73 7.46
N ARG A 21 -0.81 -13.66 7.73
CA ARG A 21 -1.50 -14.60 8.62
C ARG A 21 -1.53 -16.02 8.04
N ARG A 22 -1.72 -16.16 6.74
CA ARG A 22 -1.68 -17.47 6.07
C ARG A 22 -0.29 -18.08 6.14
N VAL A 23 0.77 -17.28 5.97
CA VAL A 23 2.17 -17.74 6.17
C VAL A 23 2.41 -18.13 7.62
N ALA A 24 2.00 -17.32 8.57
CA ALA A 24 2.19 -17.59 10.00
C ALA A 24 1.49 -18.88 10.46
N SER A 25 0.30 -19.14 9.91
CA SER A 25 -0.47 -20.37 10.22
C SER A 25 -0.04 -21.60 9.42
N GLY A 26 0.96 -21.48 8.54
CA GLY A 26 1.42 -22.59 7.67
C GLY A 26 0.47 -22.92 6.50
N ARG A 27 -0.57 -22.11 6.28
CA ARG A 27 -1.49 -22.29 5.14
C ARG A 27 -0.96 -21.77 3.82
N LEU A 28 0.12 -21.00 3.86
CA LEU A 28 0.84 -20.51 2.69
C LEU A 28 2.34 -20.66 2.93
N GLU A 29 3.01 -21.42 2.09
CA GLU A 29 4.47 -21.49 2.04
C GLU A 29 4.97 -20.44 1.05
N CYS A 30 6.01 -19.71 1.41
CA CYS A 30 6.66 -18.76 0.52
C CYS A 30 8.12 -18.53 0.93
N ASP A 31 8.93 -18.14 -0.04
CA ASP A 31 10.34 -17.80 0.18
C ASP A 31 10.54 -16.31 0.42
N VAL A 32 9.75 -15.47 -0.25
CA VAL A 32 9.82 -14.01 -0.15
C VAL A 32 8.46 -13.44 0.20
N ILE A 33 8.43 -12.47 1.11
CA ILE A 33 7.23 -11.75 1.52
C ILE A 33 7.45 -10.26 1.24
N ALA A 34 6.57 -9.65 0.43
CA ALA A 34 6.67 -8.25 0.01
C ALA A 34 5.35 -7.49 0.25
N PRO A 35 5.04 -7.10 1.50
CA PRO A 35 3.81 -6.40 1.82
C PRO A 35 3.83 -4.94 1.34
N ALA A 36 2.64 -4.41 1.07
CA ALA A 36 2.43 -3.01 0.74
C ALA A 36 2.68 -2.05 1.91
N ASP A 37 2.99 -2.58 3.10
CA ASP A 37 3.46 -1.84 4.26
C ASP A 37 4.58 -2.63 4.96
N HIS A 38 5.80 -2.08 4.97
CA HIS A 38 6.95 -2.70 5.63
C HIS A 38 6.70 -2.95 7.13
N ARG A 39 5.86 -2.13 7.76
CA ARG A 39 5.53 -2.25 9.19
C ARG A 39 4.82 -3.57 9.52
N VAL A 40 4.16 -4.19 8.54
CA VAL A 40 3.60 -5.54 8.71
C VAL A 40 4.70 -6.58 8.96
N ILE A 41 5.87 -6.43 8.31
CA ILE A 41 7.04 -7.28 8.60
C ILE A 41 7.54 -6.99 10.02
N ASP A 42 7.76 -5.70 10.33
CA ASP A 42 8.38 -5.28 11.59
C ASP A 42 7.50 -5.60 12.82
N THR A 43 6.18 -5.50 12.69
CA THR A 43 5.25 -5.66 13.81
C THR A 43 4.62 -7.05 13.93
N MET A 44 4.60 -7.82 12.85
CA MET A 44 3.96 -9.14 12.85
C MET A 44 4.97 -10.27 12.63
N LEU A 45 5.81 -10.20 11.58
CA LEU A 45 6.68 -11.31 11.22
C LEU A 45 7.94 -11.38 12.08
N VAL A 46 8.62 -10.26 12.30
CA VAL A 46 9.87 -10.24 13.09
C VAL A 46 9.63 -10.65 14.54
N PRO A 47 8.62 -10.13 15.27
CA PRO A 47 8.33 -10.59 16.62
C PRO A 47 7.91 -12.06 16.73
N ALA A 48 7.34 -12.60 15.65
CA ALA A 48 6.95 -14.03 15.58
C ALA A 48 8.08 -14.97 15.13
N GLY A 49 9.30 -14.44 14.86
CA GLY A 49 10.42 -15.22 14.36
C GLY A 49 10.23 -15.75 12.93
N LEU A 50 9.33 -15.14 12.17
CA LEU A 50 9.01 -15.52 10.78
C LEU A 50 9.79 -14.71 9.75
N ALA A 51 10.48 -13.65 10.19
CA ALA A 51 11.44 -12.88 9.42
C ALA A 51 12.52 -12.31 10.35
N ASP A 52 13.72 -12.09 9.83
CA ASP A 52 14.84 -11.54 10.59
C ASP A 52 14.99 -10.03 10.38
N TYR A 53 14.54 -9.51 9.26
CA TYR A 53 14.72 -8.13 8.84
C TYR A 53 13.58 -7.68 7.92
N SER A 54 13.48 -6.36 7.73
CA SER A 54 12.61 -5.74 6.73
C SER A 54 13.45 -4.75 5.91
N ILE A 55 13.42 -4.90 4.59
CA ILE A 55 14.04 -3.94 3.66
C ILE A 55 12.92 -3.11 3.05
N VAL A 56 12.98 -1.79 3.23
CA VAL A 56 12.07 -0.83 2.58
C VAL A 56 12.66 -0.52 1.20
N PHE A 57 12.01 -1.03 0.14
CA PHE A 57 12.58 -0.97 -1.20
C PHE A 57 11.87 0.02 -2.14
N ALA A 58 10.66 0.42 -1.79
CA ALA A 58 9.89 1.35 -2.61
C ALA A 58 8.99 2.23 -1.73
N ALA A 59 8.59 3.37 -2.26
CA ALA A 59 7.69 4.31 -1.61
C ALA A 59 6.64 4.83 -2.58
N GLY A 60 5.59 5.44 -2.04
CA GLY A 60 4.50 5.99 -2.83
C GLY A 60 3.59 6.89 -2.03
N ARG A 61 2.36 6.98 -2.47
CA ARG A 61 1.28 7.72 -1.79
C ARG A 61 -0.08 7.09 -2.06
N MET A 62 -1.05 7.49 -1.25
CA MET A 62 -2.46 7.26 -1.55
C MET A 62 -2.98 8.40 -2.43
N VAL A 63 -3.90 8.05 -3.33
CA VAL A 63 -4.59 8.97 -4.23
C VAL A 63 -6.10 8.72 -4.17
N LEU A 64 -6.87 9.72 -4.58
CA LEU A 64 -8.30 9.58 -4.82
C LEU A 64 -8.52 9.26 -6.29
N ALA A 65 -9.03 8.09 -6.60
CA ALA A 65 -9.46 7.70 -7.94
C ALA A 65 -10.96 7.88 -8.11
N TYR A 66 -11.38 8.19 -9.34
CA TYR A 66 -12.77 8.43 -9.73
C TYR A 66 -12.97 8.17 -11.23
N SER A 67 -14.20 8.01 -11.66
CA SER A 67 -14.53 7.94 -13.09
C SER A 67 -14.94 9.31 -13.63
N ALA A 68 -14.36 9.70 -14.77
CA ALA A 68 -14.77 10.91 -15.46
C ALA A 68 -16.24 10.86 -15.97
N ASN A 69 -16.81 9.65 -16.05
CA ASN A 69 -18.18 9.43 -16.48
C ASN A 69 -19.18 9.46 -15.30
N ASP A 70 -18.73 9.52 -14.05
CA ASP A 70 -19.63 9.65 -12.90
C ASP A 70 -20.01 11.14 -12.73
N PRO A 71 -21.31 11.48 -12.77
CA PRO A 71 -21.76 12.87 -12.62
C PRO A 71 -21.38 13.46 -11.25
N ARG A 72 -21.17 12.64 -10.22
CA ARG A 72 -20.70 13.10 -8.91
C ARG A 72 -19.27 13.59 -8.95
N ALA A 73 -18.44 12.97 -9.80
CA ALA A 73 -17.06 13.38 -9.98
C ALA A 73 -16.93 14.75 -10.67
N ALA A 74 -17.96 15.21 -11.38
CA ALA A 74 -17.98 16.53 -11.99
C ALA A 74 -17.90 17.67 -10.96
N ALA A 75 -18.36 17.44 -9.73
CA ALA A 75 -18.25 18.39 -8.63
C ALA A 75 -16.86 18.40 -7.97
N LEU A 76 -16.03 17.37 -8.25
CA LEU A 76 -14.69 17.27 -7.67
C LEU A 76 -13.75 18.29 -8.32
N GLN A 77 -13.32 19.27 -7.56
CA GLN A 77 -12.32 20.22 -8.03
C GLN A 77 -10.93 19.56 -8.03
N VAL A 78 -10.30 19.57 -9.20
CA VAL A 78 -8.95 19.02 -9.39
C VAL A 78 -8.09 20.05 -10.10
N SER A 79 -6.95 20.40 -9.50
CA SER A 79 -5.98 21.32 -10.08
C SER A 79 -4.79 20.56 -10.68
N GLY A 80 -4.28 21.01 -11.81
CA GLY A 80 -3.17 20.39 -12.53
C GLY A 80 -3.63 19.61 -13.77
N SER A 81 -2.67 19.06 -14.50
CA SER A 81 -2.91 18.35 -15.76
C SER A 81 -2.26 16.97 -15.73
N PHE A 82 -2.87 16.01 -16.43
CA PHE A 82 -2.27 14.69 -16.68
C PHE A 82 -1.23 14.69 -17.81
N ALA A 83 -0.96 15.84 -18.46
CA ALA A 83 0.01 15.91 -19.56
C ALA A 83 1.47 15.92 -19.07
N PRO A 84 2.38 15.14 -19.68
CA PRO A 84 3.81 15.16 -19.33
C PRO A 84 4.48 16.52 -19.60
N PRO A 85 5.43 16.96 -18.76
CA PRO A 85 6.02 16.33 -17.56
C PRO A 85 5.15 16.51 -16.32
N ALA A 86 4.11 15.74 -16.21
CA ALA A 86 3.00 16.04 -15.33
C ALA A 86 3.30 15.76 -13.87
N SER A 87 3.04 16.73 -13.03
CA SER A 87 2.68 16.49 -11.63
C SER A 87 1.28 15.86 -11.61
N VAL A 88 1.07 14.81 -10.82
CA VAL A 88 -0.26 14.24 -10.61
C VAL A 88 -1.21 15.36 -10.19
N PRO A 89 -2.39 15.50 -10.83
CA PRO A 89 -3.39 16.48 -10.43
C PRO A 89 -3.72 16.34 -8.95
N ARG A 90 -4.11 17.41 -8.29
CA ARG A 90 -4.40 17.42 -6.86
C ARG A 90 -5.86 17.74 -6.61
N VAL A 91 -6.47 17.05 -5.66
CA VAL A 91 -7.79 17.47 -5.17
C VAL A 91 -7.69 18.84 -4.53
N ALA A 92 -8.71 19.67 -4.76
CA ALA A 92 -8.81 21.03 -4.26
C ALA A 92 -10.21 21.28 -3.66
N GLY A 93 -10.36 22.38 -2.96
CA GLY A 93 -11.64 22.80 -2.39
C GLY A 93 -12.22 21.78 -1.40
N ALA A 94 -13.52 21.71 -1.35
CA ALA A 94 -14.28 20.86 -0.43
C ALA A 94 -14.50 19.44 -0.96
N TRP A 95 -13.43 18.77 -1.43
CA TRP A 95 -13.49 17.40 -1.99
C TRP A 95 -14.23 16.43 -1.08
N HIS A 96 -14.12 16.59 0.23
CA HIS A 96 -14.77 15.72 1.23
C HIS A 96 -16.30 15.83 1.20
N GLU A 97 -16.86 17.01 0.88
CA GLU A 97 -18.30 17.19 0.71
C GLU A 97 -18.82 16.39 -0.50
N VAL A 98 -18.03 16.33 -1.57
CA VAL A 98 -18.36 15.52 -2.75
C VAL A 98 -18.39 14.04 -2.41
N LEU A 99 -17.45 13.56 -1.59
CA LEU A 99 -17.37 12.15 -1.19
C LEU A 99 -18.45 11.74 -0.18
N THR A 100 -18.98 12.70 0.56
CA THR A 100 -20.05 12.47 1.56
C THR A 100 -21.45 12.90 1.06
N ALA A 101 -21.55 13.31 -0.21
CA ALA A 101 -22.83 13.66 -0.82
C ALA A 101 -23.76 12.42 -0.93
N PRO A 102 -25.08 12.62 -0.88
CA PRO A 102 -26.05 11.53 -1.00
C PRO A 102 -25.79 10.67 -2.24
N GLY A 103 -25.73 9.35 -2.04
CA GLY A 103 -25.51 8.38 -3.12
C GLY A 103 -24.05 8.23 -3.57
N ALA A 104 -23.09 8.97 -3.02
CA ALA A 104 -21.68 8.70 -3.22
C ALA A 104 -21.31 7.34 -2.62
N ARG A 105 -20.43 6.58 -3.29
CA ARG A 105 -19.94 5.28 -2.81
C ARG A 105 -18.42 5.25 -2.98
N ILE A 106 -17.71 4.92 -1.92
CA ILE A 106 -16.25 4.86 -1.88
C ILE A 106 -15.83 3.40 -1.81
N ALA A 107 -15.12 2.92 -2.82
CA ALA A 107 -14.52 1.59 -2.80
C ALA A 107 -13.24 1.57 -1.96
N GLY A 108 -13.01 0.48 -1.24
CA GLY A 108 -11.77 0.27 -0.54
C GLY A 108 -11.55 -1.17 -0.08
N ALA A 109 -10.33 -1.46 0.36
CA ALA A 109 -9.96 -2.77 0.87
C ALA A 109 -10.41 -2.97 2.33
N HIS A 110 -10.45 -4.22 2.79
CA HIS A 110 -10.78 -4.53 4.18
C HIS A 110 -9.67 -4.05 5.13
N PRO A 111 -9.95 -3.19 6.13
CA PRO A 111 -8.91 -2.56 6.96
C PRO A 111 -8.10 -3.54 7.82
N PHE A 112 -8.63 -4.73 8.13
CA PHE A 112 -7.93 -5.75 8.90
C PHE A 112 -7.20 -6.78 8.06
N LEU A 113 -7.31 -6.71 6.74
CA LEU A 113 -6.71 -7.67 5.81
C LEU A 113 -5.70 -7.03 4.87
N ASP A 114 -5.83 -5.72 4.62
CA ASP A 114 -5.04 -5.03 3.61
C ASP A 114 -4.60 -3.62 4.06
N PRO A 115 -3.32 -3.25 3.83
CA PRO A 115 -2.82 -1.91 4.13
C PRO A 115 -3.56 -0.78 3.41
N GLY A 116 -4.07 -0.99 2.20
CA GLY A 116 -4.89 0.01 1.50
C GLY A 116 -6.17 0.32 2.25
N GLY A 117 -6.75 -0.67 2.93
CA GLY A 117 -7.92 -0.51 3.77
C GLY A 117 -7.64 0.37 4.99
N TYR A 118 -6.69 -0.02 5.85
CA TYR A 118 -6.41 0.79 7.02
C TYR A 118 -5.80 2.17 6.70
N ARG A 119 -5.09 2.31 5.59
CA ARG A 119 -4.62 3.63 5.12
C ARG A 119 -5.78 4.54 4.70
N SER A 120 -6.86 3.99 4.14
CA SER A 120 -8.08 4.76 3.89
C SER A 120 -8.66 5.31 5.19
N HIS A 121 -8.70 4.51 6.25
CA HIS A 121 -9.13 4.96 7.59
C HIS A 121 -8.18 6.03 8.17
N MET A 122 -6.86 5.88 8.02
CA MET A 122 -5.89 6.91 8.41
C MET A 122 -6.13 8.23 7.66
N ILE A 123 -6.42 8.17 6.36
CA ILE A 123 -6.76 9.35 5.56
C ILE A 123 -8.01 10.02 6.11
N PHE A 124 -9.03 9.28 6.51
CA PHE A 124 -10.27 9.85 7.08
C PHE A 124 -10.01 10.57 8.40
N GLU A 125 -9.20 9.99 9.30
CA GLU A 125 -8.78 10.63 10.54
C GLU A 125 -7.96 11.90 10.29
N LEU A 126 -6.98 11.82 9.39
CA LEU A 126 -6.12 12.93 9.02
C LEU A 126 -6.92 14.05 8.33
N ALA A 127 -7.87 13.70 7.46
CA ALA A 127 -8.76 14.66 6.83
C ALA A 127 -9.62 15.39 7.87
N GLN A 128 -10.25 14.67 8.78
CA GLN A 128 -11.03 15.28 9.86
C GLN A 128 -10.20 16.28 10.67
N SER A 129 -8.99 15.89 11.04
CA SER A 129 -8.09 16.72 11.86
C SER A 129 -7.54 17.90 11.07
N SER A 130 -7.07 17.68 9.83
CA SER A 130 -6.46 18.71 9.00
C SER A 130 -7.46 19.77 8.51
N LEU A 131 -8.66 19.32 8.14
CA LEU A 131 -9.74 20.21 7.68
C LEU A 131 -10.54 20.81 8.84
N LYS A 132 -10.36 20.34 10.06
CA LYS A 132 -11.12 20.75 11.25
C LYS A 132 -12.63 20.59 11.07
N VAL A 133 -13.05 19.47 10.46
CA VAL A 133 -14.46 19.13 10.22
C VAL A 133 -14.87 17.99 11.17
N PRO A 134 -15.48 18.30 12.32
CA PRO A 134 -15.93 17.27 13.28
C PRO A 134 -16.90 16.28 12.63
N GLY A 135 -16.70 14.99 12.89
CA GLY A 135 -17.55 13.92 12.35
C GLY A 135 -17.25 13.49 10.92
N LEU A 136 -16.27 14.13 10.24
CA LEU A 136 -15.91 13.79 8.85
C LEU A 136 -15.46 12.32 8.71
N TYR A 137 -14.71 11.78 9.68
CA TYR A 137 -14.33 10.38 9.68
C TYR A 137 -15.55 9.45 9.53
N ASN A 138 -16.57 9.64 10.38
CA ASN A 138 -17.78 8.83 10.35
C ASN A 138 -18.59 9.07 9.08
N ALA A 139 -18.65 10.30 8.60
CA ALA A 139 -19.33 10.61 7.33
C ALA A 139 -18.69 9.88 6.14
N LEU A 140 -17.36 9.92 6.02
CA LEU A 140 -16.64 9.16 4.97
C LEU A 140 -16.83 7.65 5.13
N LEU A 141 -16.79 7.14 6.36
CA LEU A 141 -16.97 5.73 6.67
C LEU A 141 -18.35 5.20 6.25
N GLN A 142 -19.40 6.00 6.40
CA GLN A 142 -20.76 5.63 5.96
C GLN A 142 -20.85 5.39 4.45
N HIS A 143 -20.01 6.04 3.66
CA HIS A 143 -19.94 5.88 2.21
C HIS A 143 -18.90 4.83 1.77
N TYR A 144 -18.05 4.34 2.70
CA TYR A 144 -16.99 3.39 2.43
C TYR A 144 -17.53 1.96 2.38
N GLN A 145 -17.22 1.26 1.29
CA GLN A 145 -17.62 -0.13 1.10
C GLN A 145 -16.40 -0.99 0.78
N VAL A 146 -16.27 -2.06 1.53
CA VAL A 146 -15.19 -3.03 1.33
C VAL A 146 -15.43 -3.81 0.04
N THR A 147 -14.45 -3.77 -0.85
CA THR A 147 -14.42 -4.60 -2.06
C THR A 147 -13.55 -5.84 -1.83
N PRO A 148 -13.85 -6.98 -2.45
CA PRO A 148 -12.99 -8.15 -2.41
C PRO A 148 -11.58 -7.83 -2.92
N ALA A 149 -10.55 -8.34 -2.25
CA ALA A 149 -9.16 -8.19 -2.69
C ALA A 149 -8.91 -8.89 -4.04
N GLU A 150 -9.58 -10.02 -4.24
CA GLU A 150 -9.59 -10.78 -5.50
C GLU A 150 -11.05 -10.92 -5.93
N PRO A 151 -11.56 -10.00 -6.77
CA PRO A 151 -12.89 -10.16 -7.35
C PRO A 151 -12.90 -11.39 -8.27
N ALA A 152 -14.00 -12.12 -8.26
CA ALA A 152 -14.21 -13.19 -9.23
C ALA A 152 -14.03 -12.64 -10.67
N PRO A 153 -13.55 -13.44 -11.64
CA PRO A 153 -13.40 -13.00 -13.02
C PRO A 153 -14.66 -12.31 -13.54
N GLY A 154 -14.53 -11.07 -14.00
CA GLY A 154 -15.64 -10.24 -14.46
C GLY A 154 -16.41 -9.48 -13.36
N ALA A 155 -16.13 -9.68 -12.08
CA ALA A 155 -16.78 -9.02 -10.95
C ALA A 155 -15.94 -7.86 -10.36
N ALA A 156 -14.95 -7.36 -11.07
CA ALA A 156 -14.17 -6.21 -10.60
C ALA A 156 -15.08 -5.00 -10.37
N ALA A 157 -14.97 -4.38 -9.19
CA ALA A 157 -15.67 -3.16 -8.86
C ALA A 157 -15.29 -2.06 -9.87
N VAL A 158 -16.28 -1.48 -10.52
CA VAL A 158 -16.08 -0.52 -11.60
C VAL A 158 -16.41 0.89 -11.10
N LEU A 159 -15.43 1.78 -11.15
CA LEU A 159 -15.64 3.20 -10.91
C LEU A 159 -16.59 3.76 -11.98
N GLY A 160 -17.54 4.58 -11.54
CA GLY A 160 -18.58 5.14 -12.39
C GLY A 160 -19.82 4.25 -12.57
N ARG A 161 -19.76 2.96 -12.21
CA ARG A 161 -20.90 2.04 -12.20
C ARG A 161 -21.26 1.61 -10.78
N ASP A 162 -20.32 0.97 -10.09
CA ASP A 162 -20.54 0.39 -8.77
C ASP A 162 -20.14 1.36 -7.66
N PHE A 163 -19.09 2.16 -7.92
CA PHE A 163 -18.51 3.12 -7.00
C PHE A 163 -18.22 4.44 -7.69
N SER A 164 -18.35 5.53 -6.94
CA SER A 164 -18.00 6.89 -7.42
C SER A 164 -16.53 7.18 -7.24
N PHE A 165 -15.96 6.73 -6.14
CA PHE A 165 -14.61 7.04 -5.69
C PHE A 165 -13.90 5.82 -5.15
N GLN A 166 -12.54 5.89 -5.11
CA GLN A 166 -11.69 4.87 -4.51
C GLN A 166 -10.43 5.51 -3.95
N PHE A 167 -10.07 5.16 -2.71
CA PHE A 167 -8.72 5.42 -2.22
C PHE A 167 -7.81 4.26 -2.58
N THR A 168 -6.73 4.55 -3.30
CA THR A 168 -5.80 3.52 -3.80
C THR A 168 -4.38 4.06 -3.91
N TYR A 169 -3.43 3.20 -4.23
CA TYR A 169 -2.05 3.60 -4.46
C TYR A 169 -1.89 4.28 -5.83
N GLU A 170 -1.03 5.30 -5.90
CA GLU A 170 -0.78 6.05 -7.13
C GLU A 170 -0.38 5.16 -8.31
N HIS A 171 0.56 4.23 -8.14
CA HIS A 171 0.99 3.33 -9.21
C HIS A 171 -0.13 2.43 -9.72
N THR A 172 -1.01 1.96 -8.82
CA THR A 172 -2.20 1.18 -9.18
C THR A 172 -3.18 2.02 -9.98
N ALA A 173 -3.43 3.25 -9.53
CA ALA A 173 -4.29 4.20 -10.23
C ALA A 173 -3.71 4.57 -11.61
N ALA A 174 -2.41 4.82 -11.70
CA ALA A 174 -1.74 5.11 -12.95
C ALA A 174 -1.82 3.95 -13.96
N ALA A 175 -1.66 2.71 -13.47
CA ALA A 175 -1.83 1.52 -14.30
C ALA A 175 -3.28 1.34 -14.78
N ALA A 176 -4.27 1.66 -13.95
CA ALA A 176 -5.69 1.61 -14.33
C ALA A 176 -6.02 2.69 -15.37
N ALA A 177 -5.56 3.92 -15.18
CA ALA A 177 -5.77 5.04 -16.10
C ALA A 177 -5.16 4.81 -17.50
N LYS A 178 -4.08 4.03 -17.60
CA LYS A 178 -3.52 3.62 -18.90
C LYS A 178 -4.43 2.64 -19.66
N ARG A 179 -5.26 1.88 -18.96
CA ARG A 179 -6.15 0.85 -19.53
C ARG A 179 -7.56 1.36 -19.80
N ASP A 180 -8.01 2.35 -19.01
CA ASP A 180 -9.34 2.92 -19.09
C ASP A 180 -9.24 4.46 -19.14
N ALA A 181 -9.63 5.02 -20.28
CA ALA A 181 -9.61 6.47 -20.52
C ALA A 181 -10.59 7.24 -19.63
N SER A 182 -11.58 6.59 -19.04
CA SER A 182 -12.50 7.23 -18.07
C SER A 182 -11.93 7.25 -16.65
N TYR A 183 -10.99 6.37 -16.33
CA TYR A 183 -10.37 6.30 -15.02
C TYR A 183 -9.46 7.52 -14.78
N ARG A 184 -9.71 8.23 -13.71
CA ARG A 184 -8.96 9.42 -13.28
C ARG A 184 -8.51 9.25 -11.84
N TYR A 185 -7.46 9.97 -11.46
CA TYR A 185 -7.02 10.03 -10.08
C TYR A 185 -6.37 11.38 -9.78
N ALA A 186 -6.41 11.77 -8.52
CA ALA A 186 -5.79 12.99 -8.05
C ALA A 186 -5.06 12.74 -6.71
N ALA A 187 -3.92 13.39 -6.53
CA ALA A 187 -3.18 13.35 -5.29
C ALA A 187 -3.97 14.07 -4.18
N LEU A 188 -3.94 13.51 -3.00
CA LEU A 188 -4.43 14.14 -1.78
C LEU A 188 -3.43 15.19 -1.28
N PRO A 189 -3.86 16.15 -0.46
CA PRO A 189 -2.94 17.04 0.25
C PRO A 189 -1.86 16.22 0.99
N GLU A 190 -0.63 16.74 1.05
CA GLU A 190 0.51 16.02 1.64
C GLU A 190 0.25 15.61 3.09
N SER A 191 -0.47 16.46 3.85
CA SER A 191 -0.83 16.20 5.25
C SER A 191 -1.74 14.97 5.46
N ILE A 192 -2.38 14.46 4.40
CA ILE A 192 -3.31 13.31 4.49
C ILE A 192 -3.00 12.19 3.49
N GLY A 193 -2.24 12.46 2.43
CA GLY A 193 -1.99 11.54 1.33
C GLY A 193 -0.93 10.46 1.61
N LEU A 194 -0.38 10.43 2.81
CA LEU A 194 0.66 9.48 3.24
C LEU A 194 1.84 9.46 2.27
N SER A 195 2.29 10.65 1.80
CA SER A 195 3.34 10.83 0.81
C SER A 195 4.63 11.42 1.38
N SER A 196 4.54 12.14 2.52
CA SER A 196 5.67 12.87 3.12
C SER A 196 6.61 11.97 3.89
N GLU A 197 7.91 12.26 3.78
CA GLU A 197 8.92 11.70 4.68
C GLU A 197 8.87 12.33 6.08
N ASN A 198 8.25 13.50 6.20
CA ASN A 198 8.01 14.12 7.50
C ASN A 198 6.82 13.45 8.19
N GLU A 199 7.11 12.45 9.00
CA GLU A 199 6.08 11.69 9.74
C GLU A 199 5.29 12.56 10.74
N ALA A 200 5.77 13.76 11.10
CA ALA A 200 5.01 14.68 11.94
C ALA A 200 3.67 15.11 11.31
N HIS A 201 3.57 15.07 9.98
CA HIS A 201 2.30 15.30 9.27
C HIS A 201 1.21 14.29 9.68
N TYR A 202 1.59 13.11 10.10
CA TYR A 202 0.70 11.99 10.38
C TYR A 202 0.61 11.66 11.87
N ALA A 203 1.33 12.42 12.71
CA ALA A 203 1.31 12.25 14.15
C ALA A 203 -0.13 12.35 14.69
N GLY A 204 -0.56 11.35 15.42
CA GLY A 204 -1.92 11.28 15.97
C GLY A 204 -2.87 10.36 15.20
N SER A 205 -2.56 9.95 13.97
CA SER A 205 -3.32 8.90 13.28
C SER A 205 -2.62 7.55 13.41
N ARG A 206 -3.39 6.52 13.77
CA ARG A 206 -2.94 5.14 13.93
C ARG A 206 -4.12 4.19 13.81
N VAL A 207 -3.86 2.98 13.40
CA VAL A 207 -4.87 1.92 13.38
C VAL A 207 -4.41 0.76 14.25
N SER A 208 -5.37 0.09 14.89
CA SER A 208 -5.14 -1.20 15.54
C SER A 208 -5.77 -2.28 14.67
N ILE A 209 -4.98 -3.27 14.32
CA ILE A 209 -5.41 -4.42 13.53
C ILE A 209 -5.14 -5.72 14.30
N PRO A 210 -5.90 -6.79 14.08
CA PRO A 210 -5.56 -8.08 14.65
C PRO A 210 -4.20 -8.55 14.12
N GLY A 211 -3.28 -8.87 15.02
CA GLY A 211 -1.94 -9.40 14.71
C GLY A 211 -1.92 -10.93 14.56
N LEU A 212 -0.72 -11.50 14.75
CA LEU A 212 -0.51 -12.94 14.82
C LEU A 212 -0.73 -13.37 16.28
N GLY A 213 -1.96 -13.70 16.65
CA GLY A 213 -2.27 -14.25 17.97
C GLY A 213 -1.83 -15.72 18.08
N THR A 214 -1.56 -16.16 19.30
CA THR A 214 -1.52 -17.60 19.62
C THR A 214 -2.94 -18.17 19.62
N ALA A 215 -3.08 -19.49 19.50
CA ALA A 215 -4.40 -20.14 19.52
C ALA A 215 -5.22 -19.70 20.74
N GLY A 216 -6.39 -19.11 20.49
CA GLY A 216 -7.30 -18.60 21.52
C GLY A 216 -7.07 -17.16 21.98
N SER A 217 -6.09 -16.42 21.43
CA SER A 217 -5.82 -15.03 21.75
C SER A 217 -5.64 -14.20 20.48
N THR A 218 -6.32 -13.06 20.39
CA THR A 218 -6.08 -12.08 19.34
C THR A 218 -5.15 -11.00 19.89
N ALA A 219 -3.87 -11.07 19.50
CA ALA A 219 -2.97 -9.95 19.76
C ALA A 219 -3.32 -8.79 18.82
N TRP A 220 -3.50 -7.59 19.34
CA TRP A 220 -3.68 -6.40 18.53
C TRP A 220 -2.35 -5.72 18.26
N VAL A 221 -2.15 -5.26 17.05
CA VAL A 221 -0.96 -4.53 16.61
C VAL A 221 -1.37 -3.13 16.21
N THR A 222 -0.69 -2.13 16.76
CA THR A 222 -0.91 -0.72 16.41
C THR A 222 0.09 -0.31 15.34
N ILE A 223 -0.43 0.18 14.22
CA ILE A 223 0.35 0.70 13.10
C ILE A 223 0.13 2.21 13.05
N PRO A 224 1.16 3.04 13.32
CA PRO A 224 1.06 4.49 13.17
C PRO A 224 1.01 4.87 11.70
N ALA A 225 0.32 5.96 11.40
CA ALA A 225 0.31 6.52 10.05
C ALA A 225 1.69 7.02 9.66
N SER A 226 2.09 6.72 8.44
CA SER A 226 3.38 7.07 7.87
C SER A 226 3.30 7.12 6.35
N ARG A 227 4.37 7.58 5.71
CA ARG A 227 4.52 7.47 4.26
C ARG A 227 4.24 6.05 3.79
N VAL A 228 3.55 5.93 2.66
CA VAL A 228 3.37 4.63 1.99
C VAL A 228 4.73 4.08 1.58
N ALA A 229 5.10 2.91 2.11
CA ALA A 229 6.38 2.28 1.82
C ALA A 229 6.25 0.75 1.83
N TRP A 230 6.78 0.13 0.77
CA TRP A 230 6.78 -1.32 0.58
C TRP A 230 7.99 -1.95 1.24
N GLY A 231 7.75 -3.01 1.98
CA GLY A 231 8.80 -3.83 2.56
C GLY A 231 9.01 -5.13 1.81
N VAL A 232 10.19 -5.73 1.97
CA VAL A 232 10.49 -7.09 1.52
C VAL A 232 11.38 -7.80 2.52
N THR A 233 11.17 -9.10 2.67
CA THR A 233 11.99 -9.98 3.50
C THR A 233 12.03 -11.39 2.91
N ILE A 234 13.01 -12.19 3.35
CA ILE A 234 13.01 -13.63 3.14
C ILE A 234 12.35 -14.28 4.36
N ALA A 235 11.38 -15.16 4.12
CA ALA A 235 10.75 -15.90 5.20
C ALA A 235 11.76 -16.78 5.93
N SER A 236 11.72 -16.82 7.27
CA SER A 236 12.65 -17.65 8.07
C SER A 236 12.52 -19.14 7.75
N ARG A 237 11.35 -19.58 7.26
CA ARG A 237 11.06 -20.95 6.85
C ARG A 237 11.29 -21.20 5.35
N SER A 238 11.92 -20.28 4.63
CA SER A 238 12.22 -20.43 3.20
C SER A 238 13.00 -21.72 2.93
N ARG A 239 12.51 -22.50 1.97
CA ARG A 239 13.17 -23.73 1.50
C ARG A 239 14.16 -23.46 0.37
N HIS A 240 14.07 -22.29 -0.28
CA HIS A 240 14.90 -21.90 -1.43
C HIS A 240 15.64 -20.60 -1.15
N ARG A 241 16.36 -20.56 -0.01
CA ARG A 241 16.98 -19.34 0.51
C ARG A 241 17.93 -18.66 -0.48
N ASP A 242 18.74 -19.43 -1.22
CA ASP A 242 19.67 -18.90 -2.20
C ASP A 242 18.95 -18.27 -3.41
N ALA A 243 17.89 -18.92 -3.88
CA ALA A 243 17.03 -18.35 -4.92
C ALA A 243 16.32 -17.08 -4.45
N ALA A 244 15.84 -17.04 -3.20
CA ALA A 244 15.25 -15.86 -2.58
C ALA A 244 16.26 -14.71 -2.45
N LEU A 245 17.51 -15.00 -2.09
CA LEU A 245 18.59 -14.01 -2.05
C LEU A 245 18.89 -13.45 -3.44
N SER A 246 19.00 -14.31 -4.46
CA SER A 246 19.19 -13.90 -5.85
C SER A 246 18.03 -13.03 -6.36
N PHE A 247 16.80 -13.38 -5.98
CA PHE A 247 15.62 -12.57 -6.29
C PHE A 247 15.69 -11.18 -5.63
N LEU A 248 16.00 -11.10 -4.32
CA LEU A 248 16.12 -9.82 -3.62
C LEU A 248 17.26 -8.96 -4.19
N ALA A 249 18.42 -9.56 -4.48
CA ALA A 249 19.53 -8.86 -5.11
C ALA A 249 19.12 -8.28 -6.48
N SER A 250 18.37 -9.04 -7.27
CA SER A 250 17.82 -8.60 -8.55
C SER A 250 16.79 -7.47 -8.38
N LEU A 251 15.86 -7.61 -7.42
CA LEU A 251 14.83 -6.60 -7.12
C LEU A 251 15.44 -5.26 -6.68
N LEU A 252 16.47 -5.30 -5.84
CA LEU A 252 17.15 -4.11 -5.31
C LEU A 252 18.22 -3.57 -6.27
N GLY A 253 18.62 -4.34 -7.25
CA GLY A 253 19.58 -3.98 -8.29
C GLY A 253 18.95 -3.12 -9.41
N PRO A 254 19.75 -2.73 -10.42
CA PRO A 254 19.30 -1.87 -11.51
C PRO A 254 18.04 -2.39 -12.22
N SER A 255 18.04 -3.65 -12.64
CA SER A 255 16.91 -4.25 -13.37
C SER A 255 15.59 -4.25 -12.60
N GLY A 256 15.65 -4.51 -11.28
CA GLY A 256 14.47 -4.46 -10.43
C GLY A 256 13.98 -3.03 -10.24
N ARG A 257 14.88 -2.06 -10.09
CA ARG A 257 14.55 -0.63 -9.99
C ARG A 257 13.87 -0.13 -11.27
N ASP A 258 14.39 -0.50 -12.43
CA ASP A 258 13.80 -0.14 -13.73
C ASP A 258 12.41 -0.74 -13.88
N ALA A 259 12.22 -1.99 -13.48
CA ALA A 259 10.91 -2.64 -13.51
C ALA A 259 9.91 -1.97 -12.55
N LEU A 260 10.34 -1.61 -11.34
CA LEU A 260 9.52 -0.87 -10.38
C LEU A 260 9.16 0.52 -10.91
N ALA A 261 10.12 1.26 -11.46
CA ALA A 261 9.88 2.59 -12.03
C ALA A 261 8.89 2.56 -13.21
N ALA A 262 8.89 1.47 -13.99
CA ALA A 262 8.00 1.32 -15.13
C ALA A 262 6.57 0.86 -14.76
N HIS A 263 6.43 0.02 -13.73
CA HIS A 263 5.19 -0.73 -13.49
C HIS A 263 4.72 -0.76 -12.03
N GLY A 264 5.56 -0.37 -11.08
CA GLY A 264 5.31 -0.49 -9.65
C GLY A 264 5.35 0.84 -8.89
N PRO A 265 5.48 0.76 -7.58
CA PRO A 265 5.77 1.91 -6.74
C PRO A 265 7.19 2.44 -6.99
N ALA A 266 7.43 3.73 -6.70
CA ALA A 266 8.72 4.36 -6.93
C ALA A 266 9.84 3.67 -6.11
N PRO A 267 10.91 3.17 -6.74
CA PRO A 267 11.99 2.50 -6.03
C PRO A 267 12.74 3.49 -5.12
N LEU A 268 13.13 3.03 -3.94
CA LEU A 268 14.09 3.74 -3.08
C LEU A 268 15.51 3.33 -3.48
N VAL A 269 16.34 4.32 -3.75
CA VAL A 269 17.73 4.10 -4.20
C VAL A 269 18.69 4.92 -3.33
N PRO A 270 19.48 4.26 -2.49
CA PRO A 270 19.43 2.84 -2.12
C PRO A 270 18.15 2.47 -1.34
N ALA A 271 17.81 1.19 -1.31
CA ALA A 271 16.78 0.69 -0.41
C ALA A 271 17.19 0.91 1.05
N ARG A 272 16.25 0.85 1.99
CA ARG A 272 16.49 1.23 3.39
C ARG A 272 16.23 0.06 4.33
N VAL A 273 17.00 -0.01 5.42
CA VAL A 273 16.80 -0.98 6.50
C VAL A 273 16.94 -0.29 7.85
N ALA A 274 16.08 -0.65 8.81
CA ALA A 274 16.22 -0.13 10.17
C ALA A 274 17.56 -0.57 10.79
N ARG A 275 18.23 0.35 11.46
CA ARG A 275 19.57 0.11 12.08
C ARG A 275 19.59 -1.15 12.96
N ALA A 276 18.53 -1.41 13.70
CA ALA A 276 18.37 -2.58 14.54
C ALA A 276 18.37 -3.91 13.74
N SER A 277 17.87 -3.89 12.51
CA SER A 277 17.77 -5.05 11.61
C SER A 277 18.98 -5.22 10.69
N ALA A 278 19.79 -4.17 10.52
CA ALA A 278 20.91 -4.17 9.57
C ALA A 278 21.93 -5.30 9.83
N ARG A 279 22.16 -5.63 11.10
CA ARG A 279 23.11 -6.70 11.49
C ARG A 279 22.62 -8.11 11.08
N ARG A 280 21.32 -8.28 10.85
CA ARG A 280 20.69 -9.56 10.48
C ARG A 280 20.60 -9.74 8.97
N LEU A 281 20.97 -8.71 8.19
CA LEU A 281 20.98 -8.80 6.73
C LEU A 281 22.02 -9.80 6.24
N PRO A 282 21.64 -10.64 5.27
CA PRO A 282 22.61 -11.42 4.50
C PRO A 282 23.67 -10.53 3.87
N GLU A 283 24.91 -11.01 3.83
CA GLU A 283 26.04 -10.24 3.31
C GLU A 283 25.81 -9.74 1.88
N ALA A 284 25.23 -10.59 1.04
CA ALA A 284 24.93 -10.27 -0.37
C ALA A 284 23.98 -9.06 -0.55
N LEU A 285 23.22 -8.68 0.48
CA LEU A 285 22.27 -7.57 0.39
C LEU A 285 22.80 -6.27 1.04
N ARG A 286 23.89 -6.34 1.83
CA ARG A 286 24.39 -5.19 2.60
C ARG A 286 24.80 -4.00 1.73
N GLY A 287 25.40 -4.27 0.57
CA GLY A 287 25.82 -3.22 -0.38
C GLY A 287 24.67 -2.57 -1.16
N LEU A 288 23.45 -3.10 -1.06
CA LEU A 288 22.26 -2.63 -1.80
C LEU A 288 21.35 -1.75 -0.96
N VAL A 289 21.64 -1.59 0.33
CA VAL A 289 20.78 -0.88 1.28
C VAL A 289 21.56 0.15 2.08
N THR A 290 20.84 1.12 2.64
CA THR A 290 21.34 2.07 3.66
C THR A 290 20.53 1.93 4.94
N THR A 291 21.12 2.34 6.08
CA THR A 291 20.40 2.33 7.37
C THR A 291 19.70 3.65 7.64
N PHE A 292 18.59 3.60 8.35
CA PHE A 292 17.86 4.77 8.86
C PHE A 292 17.54 4.60 10.35
#